data_aab1ab83ead0c9d4f52985f8b89150e7
#
_entry.id   aab1ab83ead0c9d4f52985f8b89150e7
#
_cell.length_a   1.000
_cell.length_b   1.000
_cell.length_c   1.000
_cell.angle_alpha   90.00
_cell.angle_beta   90.00
_cell.angle_gamma   90.00
#
_symmetry.space_group_name_H-M   'P 1'
#
loop_
_entity.id
_entity.type
_entity.pdbx_description
1 polymer ?
#
loop_
_entity_poly.entity_id
_entity_poly.type
_entity_poly.pdbx_seq_one_letter_code
_entity_poly.pdbx_strand_id
1 'polypeptide(L)'
;MPALILDGKEVSQRSESELSERVAALKVKSDGRTPVLATILVGADPASATYVKMKGNACRRVGMESLAIELPATTRTNDLLREIEQLNQNPDVHGILLQHPVPAHIDERACFDMIALEKDVDGVTCLGFGRMAMGEPAYGCATPQGIMRLLKHYELELEGLHSVVVGRSPILGKPMAMMLLEANATVTICHSRTRGLDTLIRQADLVVGAVGRPEFIRAEWIKEGAIVVDAGYHPGGVGDIELAALGERARALT
;
A
#
# COMPACT_ATOMS: atom_id res chain seq x y z
N MET A 1 -6.66 27.20 -12.16
CA MET A 1 -5.77 26.40 -13.04
C MET A 1 -6.21 24.95 -12.94
N PRO A 2 -6.14 24.15 -13.99
CA PRO A 2 -6.49 22.74 -13.88
C PRO A 2 -5.60 22.06 -12.84
N ALA A 3 -6.16 21.08 -12.14
CA ALA A 3 -5.41 20.30 -11.15
C ALA A 3 -4.25 19.54 -11.78
N LEU A 4 -3.12 19.43 -11.08
CA LEU A 4 -2.03 18.55 -11.45
C LEU A 4 -2.48 17.09 -11.30
N ILE A 5 -2.43 16.31 -12.37
CA ILE A 5 -2.74 14.88 -12.30
C ILE A 5 -1.50 14.13 -11.81
N LEU A 6 -1.67 13.38 -10.73
CA LEU A 6 -0.63 12.53 -10.15
C LEU A 6 -0.67 11.16 -10.86
N ASP A 7 0.08 11.01 -11.95
CA ASP A 7 0.10 9.80 -12.76
C ASP A 7 0.93 8.68 -12.11
N GLY A 8 0.25 7.76 -11.43
CA GLY A 8 0.86 6.58 -10.81
C GLY A 8 1.51 5.63 -11.82
N LYS A 9 1.07 5.63 -13.09
CA LYS A 9 1.66 4.77 -14.12
C LYS A 9 3.06 5.25 -14.50
N GLU A 10 3.24 6.55 -14.65
CA GLU A 10 4.56 7.15 -14.90
C GLU A 10 5.54 6.80 -13.77
N VAL A 11 5.12 7.04 -12.52
CA VAL A 11 5.95 6.73 -11.33
C VAL A 11 6.27 5.24 -11.23
N SER A 12 5.32 4.36 -11.56
CA SER A 12 5.53 2.91 -11.58
C SER A 12 6.57 2.50 -12.63
N GLN A 13 6.48 3.02 -13.85
CA GLN A 13 7.44 2.71 -14.93
C GLN A 13 8.86 3.16 -14.57
N ARG A 14 9.01 4.37 -14.03
CA ARG A 14 10.29 4.85 -13.55
C ARG A 14 10.84 3.98 -12.41
N SER A 15 9.97 3.58 -11.47
CA SER A 15 10.34 2.70 -10.36
C SER A 15 10.81 1.33 -10.84
N GLU A 16 10.16 0.75 -11.86
CA GLU A 16 10.58 -0.53 -12.44
C GLU A 16 11.96 -0.42 -13.12
N SER A 17 12.24 0.69 -13.81
CA SER A 17 13.56 0.94 -14.42
C SER A 17 14.66 1.03 -13.36
N GLU A 18 14.46 1.88 -12.35
CA GLU A 18 15.40 2.04 -11.24
C GLU A 18 15.64 0.71 -10.49
N LEU A 19 14.58 -0.08 -10.30
CA LEU A 19 14.66 -1.38 -9.63
C LEU A 19 15.42 -2.41 -10.47
N SER A 20 15.24 -2.42 -11.80
CA SER A 20 15.97 -3.30 -12.71
C SER A 20 17.48 -3.06 -12.63
N GLU A 21 17.90 -1.80 -12.60
CA GLU A 21 19.33 -1.44 -12.46
C GLU A 21 19.87 -1.90 -11.10
N ARG A 22 19.11 -1.68 -10.02
CA ARG A 22 19.49 -2.13 -8.67
C ARG A 22 19.60 -3.64 -8.56
N VAL A 23 18.66 -4.39 -9.17
CA VAL A 23 18.68 -5.85 -9.19
C VAL A 23 19.89 -6.36 -9.98
N ALA A 24 20.20 -5.77 -11.14
CA ALA A 24 21.38 -6.12 -11.92
C ALA A 24 22.68 -5.89 -11.12
N ALA A 25 22.81 -4.74 -10.46
CA ALA A 25 23.95 -4.41 -9.61
C ALA A 25 24.07 -5.37 -8.40
N LEU A 26 22.93 -5.75 -7.80
CA LEU A 26 22.90 -6.69 -6.68
C LEU A 26 23.36 -8.08 -7.10
N LYS A 27 22.94 -8.59 -8.26
CA LYS A 27 23.38 -9.89 -8.80
C LYS A 27 24.89 -9.95 -8.97
N VAL A 28 25.51 -8.89 -9.47
CA VAL A 28 26.98 -8.82 -9.59
C VAL A 28 27.65 -8.91 -8.21
N LYS A 29 27.10 -8.25 -7.19
CA LYS A 29 27.68 -8.23 -5.82
C LYS A 29 27.43 -9.52 -5.04
N SER A 30 26.46 -10.32 -5.43
CA SER A 30 26.01 -11.53 -4.72
C SER A 30 26.34 -12.84 -5.47
N ASP A 31 27.36 -12.84 -6.31
CA ASP A 31 27.79 -14.00 -7.11
C ASP A 31 26.64 -14.62 -7.94
N GLY A 32 25.81 -13.75 -8.53
CA GLY A 32 24.70 -14.14 -9.40
C GLY A 32 23.39 -14.48 -8.67
N ARG A 33 23.32 -14.36 -7.35
CA ARG A 33 22.07 -14.61 -6.61
C ARG A 33 20.99 -13.62 -7.01
N THR A 34 19.80 -14.16 -7.26
CA THR A 34 18.63 -13.37 -7.66
C THR A 34 17.71 -13.16 -6.45
N PRO A 35 17.24 -11.93 -6.19
CA PRO A 35 16.21 -11.72 -5.17
C PRO A 35 14.94 -12.50 -5.50
N VAL A 36 14.36 -13.16 -4.50
CA VAL A 36 13.16 -14.01 -4.63
C VAL A 36 12.05 -13.43 -3.74
N LEU A 37 10.89 -13.18 -4.35
CA LEU A 37 9.65 -12.83 -3.64
C LEU A 37 8.75 -14.07 -3.59
N ALA A 38 8.47 -14.58 -2.40
CA ALA A 38 7.44 -15.58 -2.18
C ALA A 38 6.08 -14.91 -2.04
N THR A 39 5.10 -15.33 -2.83
CA THR A 39 3.72 -14.83 -2.76
C THR A 39 2.79 -15.98 -2.47
N ILE A 40 2.07 -15.90 -1.34
CA ILE A 40 1.13 -16.93 -0.90
C ILE A 40 -0.29 -16.49 -1.27
N LEU A 41 -1.02 -17.33 -1.98
CA LEU A 41 -2.44 -17.17 -2.29
C LEU A 41 -3.22 -18.33 -1.64
N VAL A 42 -4.24 -18.01 -0.85
CA VAL A 42 -5.13 -19.03 -0.26
C VAL A 42 -6.51 -18.93 -0.88
N GLY A 43 -6.95 -20.00 -1.53
CA GLY A 43 -8.20 -20.04 -2.27
C GLY A 43 -8.03 -19.63 -3.73
N ALA A 44 -9.16 -19.43 -4.41
CA ALA A 44 -9.21 -19.19 -5.85
C ALA A 44 -10.00 -17.91 -6.21
N ASP A 45 -9.91 -16.87 -5.36
CA ASP A 45 -10.53 -15.58 -5.69
C ASP A 45 -9.89 -15.00 -6.95
N PRO A 46 -10.67 -14.72 -8.02
CA PRO A 46 -10.13 -14.30 -9.31
C PRO A 46 -9.37 -12.97 -9.25
N ALA A 47 -9.78 -12.04 -8.38
CA ALA A 47 -9.10 -10.75 -8.23
C ALA A 47 -7.73 -10.96 -7.58
N SER A 48 -7.66 -11.72 -6.48
CA SER A 48 -6.43 -12.08 -5.79
C SER A 48 -5.46 -12.84 -6.71
N ALA A 49 -5.95 -13.81 -7.48
CA ALA A 49 -5.13 -14.55 -8.46
C ALA A 49 -4.54 -13.62 -9.53
N THR A 50 -5.32 -12.65 -10.00
CA THR A 50 -4.86 -11.63 -10.96
C THR A 50 -3.74 -10.79 -10.35
N TYR A 51 -3.88 -10.33 -9.10
CA TYR A 51 -2.83 -9.55 -8.41
C TYR A 51 -1.55 -10.35 -8.21
N VAL A 52 -1.64 -11.61 -7.81
CA VAL A 52 -0.46 -12.51 -7.68
C VAL A 52 0.25 -12.66 -9.02
N LYS A 53 -0.49 -12.89 -10.10
CA LYS A 53 0.07 -12.96 -11.45
C LYS A 53 0.75 -11.66 -11.89
N MET A 54 0.13 -10.51 -11.60
CA MET A 54 0.70 -9.19 -11.91
C MET A 54 2.01 -8.96 -11.13
N LYS A 55 2.07 -9.31 -9.84
CA LYS A 55 3.28 -9.23 -9.01
C LYS A 55 4.41 -10.12 -9.54
N GLY A 56 4.10 -11.38 -9.91
CA GLY A 56 5.06 -12.27 -10.53
C GLY A 56 5.60 -11.76 -11.88
N ASN A 57 4.72 -11.14 -12.69
CA ASN A 57 5.15 -10.49 -13.93
C ASN A 57 6.07 -9.29 -13.65
N ALA A 58 5.76 -8.48 -12.64
CA ALA A 58 6.60 -7.35 -12.25
C ALA A 58 7.98 -7.82 -11.77
N CYS A 59 8.06 -8.87 -10.94
CA CYS A 59 9.33 -9.47 -10.54
C CYS A 59 10.18 -9.85 -11.76
N ARG A 60 9.59 -10.54 -12.73
CA ARG A 60 10.31 -10.94 -13.96
C ARG A 60 10.81 -9.73 -14.76
N ARG A 61 9.98 -8.67 -14.91
CA ARG A 61 10.39 -7.46 -15.64
C ARG A 61 11.61 -6.79 -15.02
N VAL A 62 11.71 -6.79 -13.70
CA VAL A 62 12.85 -6.17 -12.99
C VAL A 62 14.00 -7.14 -12.71
N GLY A 63 13.93 -8.36 -13.22
CA GLY A 63 15.00 -9.36 -13.08
C GLY A 63 15.03 -10.09 -11.73
N MET A 64 13.96 -10.00 -10.93
CA MET A 64 13.74 -10.82 -9.72
C MET A 64 13.06 -12.14 -10.04
N GLU A 65 13.14 -13.09 -9.13
CA GLU A 65 12.35 -14.31 -9.16
C GLU A 65 11.08 -14.17 -8.30
N SER A 66 10.04 -14.92 -8.69
CA SER A 66 8.77 -14.99 -7.96
C SER A 66 8.43 -16.44 -7.68
N LEU A 67 8.31 -16.78 -6.40
CA LEU A 67 7.84 -18.08 -5.92
C LEU A 67 6.35 -17.95 -5.58
N ALA A 68 5.47 -18.43 -6.46
CA ALA A 68 4.03 -18.46 -6.20
C ALA A 68 3.66 -19.74 -5.45
N ILE A 69 2.99 -19.58 -4.30
CA ILE A 69 2.48 -20.67 -3.46
C ILE A 69 0.96 -20.56 -3.43
N GLU A 70 0.30 -21.51 -4.06
CA GLU A 70 -1.15 -21.58 -4.14
C GLU A 70 -1.66 -22.65 -3.18
N LEU A 71 -2.45 -22.24 -2.19
CA LEU A 71 -3.02 -23.12 -1.18
C LEU A 71 -4.54 -23.23 -1.38
N PRO A 72 -5.13 -24.40 -1.14
CA PRO A 72 -6.58 -24.59 -1.30
C PRO A 72 -7.38 -23.73 -0.31
N ALA A 73 -8.61 -23.35 -0.68
CA ALA A 73 -9.50 -22.57 0.19
C ALA A 73 -9.82 -23.26 1.54
N THR A 74 -9.59 -24.57 1.63
CA THR A 74 -9.77 -25.37 2.86
C THR A 74 -8.56 -25.35 3.79
N THR A 75 -7.47 -24.65 3.43
CA THR A 75 -6.26 -24.51 4.25
C THR A 75 -6.61 -23.95 5.62
N ARG A 76 -6.11 -24.57 6.69
CA ARG A 76 -6.34 -24.10 8.06
C ARG A 76 -5.26 -23.12 8.48
N THR A 77 -5.54 -22.27 9.46
CA THR A 77 -4.57 -21.32 10.01
C THR A 77 -3.23 -21.98 10.34
N ASN A 78 -3.22 -23.12 11.05
CA ASN A 78 -1.98 -23.80 11.44
C ASN A 78 -1.18 -24.34 10.23
N ASP A 79 -1.84 -24.69 9.14
CA ASP A 79 -1.16 -25.16 7.94
C ASP A 79 -0.48 -23.99 7.22
N LEU A 80 -1.15 -22.83 7.15
CA LEU A 80 -0.60 -21.59 6.61
C LEU A 80 0.55 -21.03 7.47
N LEU A 81 0.44 -21.08 8.79
CA LEU A 81 1.53 -20.68 9.70
C LEU A 81 2.79 -21.52 9.49
N ARG A 82 2.65 -22.84 9.26
CA ARG A 82 3.80 -23.72 8.94
C ARG A 82 4.44 -23.37 7.61
N GLU A 83 3.64 -23.05 6.60
CA GLU A 83 4.16 -22.62 5.29
C GLU A 83 4.96 -21.32 5.43
N ILE A 84 4.43 -20.33 6.15
CA ILE A 84 5.12 -19.06 6.39
C ILE A 84 6.43 -19.31 7.16
N GLU A 85 6.42 -20.18 8.17
CA GLU A 85 7.63 -20.50 8.95
C GLU A 85 8.71 -21.17 8.08
N GLN A 86 8.34 -22.06 7.15
CA GLN A 86 9.29 -22.65 6.19
C GLN A 86 9.91 -21.58 5.29
N LEU A 87 9.13 -20.62 4.84
CA LEU A 87 9.62 -19.49 4.03
C LEU A 87 10.52 -18.54 4.85
N ASN A 88 10.20 -18.32 6.13
CA ASN A 88 11.05 -17.55 7.03
C ASN A 88 12.45 -18.18 7.15
N GLN A 89 12.52 -19.49 7.28
CA GLN A 89 13.76 -20.25 7.44
C GLN A 89 14.52 -20.47 6.13
N ASN A 90 13.88 -20.27 4.98
CA ASN A 90 14.52 -20.46 3.68
C ASN A 90 15.44 -19.28 3.33
N PRO A 91 16.78 -19.48 3.26
CA PRO A 91 17.72 -18.39 2.95
C PRO A 91 17.64 -17.89 1.51
N ASP A 92 17.00 -18.62 0.61
CA ASP A 92 16.81 -18.22 -0.77
C ASP A 92 15.54 -17.39 -0.99
N VAL A 93 14.68 -17.25 0.03
CA VAL A 93 13.51 -16.38 0.02
C VAL A 93 13.84 -15.07 0.72
N HIS A 94 13.72 -13.95 0.01
CA HIS A 94 14.13 -12.62 0.48
C HIS A 94 12.96 -11.72 0.90
N GLY A 95 11.76 -12.05 0.45
CA GLY A 95 10.53 -11.37 0.84
C GLY A 95 9.35 -12.32 0.80
N ILE A 96 8.40 -12.13 1.71
CA ILE A 96 7.17 -12.92 1.82
C ILE A 96 5.99 -11.97 1.73
N LEU A 97 5.01 -12.33 0.88
CA LEU A 97 3.77 -11.62 0.71
C LEU A 97 2.60 -12.60 0.83
N LEU A 98 1.77 -12.43 1.84
CA LEU A 98 0.49 -13.14 1.95
C LEU A 98 -0.60 -12.30 1.28
N GLN A 99 -1.14 -12.78 0.17
CA GLN A 99 -2.17 -12.07 -0.57
C GLN A 99 -3.47 -11.97 0.25
N HIS A 100 -3.85 -10.75 0.57
CA HIS A 100 -5.10 -10.39 1.24
C HIS A 100 -6.25 -10.24 0.23
N PRO A 101 -7.51 -10.57 0.59
CA PRO A 101 -7.92 -11.24 1.83
C PRO A 101 -7.70 -12.76 1.78
N VAL A 102 -7.51 -13.38 2.94
CA VAL A 102 -7.57 -14.83 3.08
C VAL A 102 -8.99 -15.30 3.41
N PRO A 103 -9.34 -16.61 3.25
CA PRO A 103 -10.64 -17.14 3.66
C PRO A 103 -10.97 -16.83 5.13
N ALA A 104 -12.22 -16.48 5.42
CA ALA A 104 -12.68 -15.96 6.71
C ALA A 104 -12.45 -16.88 7.94
N HIS A 105 -12.17 -18.16 7.73
CA HIS A 105 -11.87 -19.10 8.80
C HIS A 105 -10.39 -19.11 9.22
N ILE A 106 -9.53 -18.39 8.50
CA ILE A 106 -8.11 -18.22 8.79
C ILE A 106 -7.92 -17.00 9.69
N ASP A 107 -7.12 -17.14 10.74
CA ASP A 107 -6.65 -16.00 11.51
C ASP A 107 -5.56 -15.26 10.71
N GLU A 108 -6.00 -14.34 9.87
CA GLU A 108 -5.14 -13.55 9.00
C GLU A 108 -4.11 -12.75 9.80
N ARG A 109 -4.52 -12.20 10.95
CA ARG A 109 -3.60 -11.41 11.78
C ARG A 109 -2.45 -12.25 12.31
N ALA A 110 -2.73 -13.45 12.83
CA ALA A 110 -1.69 -14.36 13.25
C ALA A 110 -0.74 -14.76 12.11
N CYS A 111 -1.28 -14.96 10.90
CA CYS A 111 -0.47 -15.28 9.71
C CYS A 111 0.43 -14.11 9.28
N PHE A 112 -0.07 -12.88 9.29
CA PHE A 112 0.76 -11.71 9.03
C PHE A 112 1.89 -11.57 10.06
N ASP A 113 1.57 -11.69 11.35
CA ASP A 113 2.55 -11.53 12.44
C ASP A 113 3.57 -12.69 12.53
N MET A 114 3.32 -13.80 11.82
CA MET A 114 4.29 -14.90 11.68
C MET A 114 5.40 -14.56 10.67
N ILE A 115 5.18 -13.64 9.73
CA ILE A 115 6.20 -13.26 8.75
C ILE A 115 7.37 -12.60 9.48
N ALA A 116 8.59 -13.08 9.22
CA ALA A 116 9.81 -12.50 9.79
C ALA A 116 9.96 -11.05 9.34
N LEU A 117 10.33 -10.16 10.26
CA LEU A 117 10.37 -8.71 10.03
C LEU A 117 11.23 -8.33 8.81
N GLU A 118 12.37 -8.99 8.63
CA GLU A 118 13.30 -8.79 7.53
C GLU A 118 12.77 -9.28 6.18
N LYS A 119 11.68 -10.06 6.18
CA LYS A 119 10.99 -10.57 4.98
C LYS A 119 9.59 -10.00 4.80
N ASP A 120 9.11 -9.15 5.74
CA ASP A 120 7.80 -8.49 5.68
C ASP A 120 7.80 -7.32 4.68
N VAL A 121 8.00 -7.63 3.40
CA VAL A 121 8.13 -6.62 2.34
C VAL A 121 6.83 -5.89 2.00
N ASP A 122 5.69 -6.38 2.50
CA ASP A 122 4.38 -5.72 2.36
C ASP A 122 4.05 -4.83 3.57
N GLY A 123 4.86 -4.91 4.65
CA GLY A 123 4.75 -4.07 5.84
C GLY A 123 3.47 -4.31 6.64
N VAL A 124 3.06 -5.58 6.80
CA VAL A 124 1.76 -5.95 7.37
C VAL A 124 1.85 -6.45 8.82
N THR A 125 3.06 -6.73 9.33
CA THR A 125 3.25 -7.21 10.71
C THR A 125 3.01 -6.10 11.74
N CYS A 126 2.52 -6.47 12.93
CA CYS A 126 2.39 -5.53 14.04
C CYS A 126 3.75 -4.96 14.47
N LEU A 127 4.81 -5.78 14.46
CA LEU A 127 6.15 -5.34 14.82
C LEU A 127 6.69 -4.35 13.79
N GLY A 128 6.54 -4.62 12.48
CA GLY A 128 6.96 -3.73 11.41
C GLY A 128 6.23 -2.38 11.47
N PHE A 129 4.90 -2.42 11.66
CA PHE A 129 4.12 -1.20 11.86
C PHE A 129 4.58 -0.41 13.08
N GLY A 130 4.81 -1.08 14.22
CA GLY A 130 5.28 -0.41 15.45
C GLY A 130 6.62 0.28 15.25
N ARG A 131 7.58 -0.39 14.62
CA ARG A 131 8.90 0.20 14.31
C ARG A 131 8.79 1.38 13.35
N MET A 132 8.04 1.21 12.24
CA MET A 132 7.81 2.28 11.28
C MET A 132 7.15 3.51 11.94
N ALA A 133 6.15 3.29 12.80
CA ALA A 133 5.47 4.38 13.52
C ALA A 133 6.36 5.09 14.55
N MET A 134 7.47 4.49 14.96
CA MET A 134 8.49 5.06 15.86
C MET A 134 9.70 5.64 15.10
N GLY A 135 9.66 5.68 13.77
CA GLY A 135 10.79 6.13 12.95
C GLY A 135 11.95 5.14 12.88
N GLU A 136 11.73 3.89 13.31
CA GLU A 136 12.72 2.83 13.28
C GLU A 136 12.72 2.08 11.94
N PRO A 137 13.86 1.51 11.49
CA PRO A 137 13.94 0.79 10.22
C PRO A 137 12.98 -0.40 10.18
N ALA A 138 12.03 -0.36 9.25
CA ALA A 138 11.12 -1.44 8.90
C ALA A 138 10.56 -1.19 7.50
N TYR A 139 10.00 -2.24 6.90
CA TYR A 139 9.19 -2.05 5.70
C TYR A 139 7.85 -1.41 6.10
N GLY A 140 7.46 -0.35 5.41
CA GLY A 140 6.12 0.20 5.56
C GLY A 140 5.12 -0.48 4.63
N CYS A 141 3.83 -0.35 4.94
CA CYS A 141 2.78 -0.90 4.08
C CYS A 141 2.91 -0.41 2.63
N ALA A 142 2.82 -1.34 1.67
CA ALA A 142 3.14 -1.08 0.27
C ALA A 142 2.29 0.02 -0.37
N THR A 143 0.97 0.04 -0.14
CA THR A 143 0.08 1.08 -0.70
C THR A 143 0.38 2.46 -0.13
N PRO A 144 0.48 2.69 1.19
CA PRO A 144 0.94 3.96 1.76
C PRO A 144 2.30 4.40 1.23
N GLN A 145 3.28 3.49 1.12
CA GLN A 145 4.59 3.82 0.54
C GLN A 145 4.48 4.25 -0.92
N GLY A 146 3.62 3.60 -1.71
CA GLY A 146 3.34 4.00 -3.08
C GLY A 146 2.77 5.41 -3.17
N ILE A 147 1.84 5.77 -2.27
CA ILE A 147 1.28 7.12 -2.16
C ILE A 147 2.37 8.13 -1.79
N MET A 148 3.19 7.85 -0.77
CA MET A 148 4.29 8.74 -0.38
C MET A 148 5.30 8.93 -1.52
N ARG A 149 5.60 7.85 -2.28
CA ARG A 149 6.48 7.92 -3.44
C ARG A 149 5.87 8.79 -4.56
N LEU A 150 4.55 8.68 -4.77
CA LEU A 150 3.82 9.50 -5.74
C LEU A 150 3.89 10.98 -5.37
N LEU A 151 3.57 11.33 -4.13
CA LEU A 151 3.62 12.71 -3.63
C LEU A 151 5.03 13.30 -3.75
N LYS A 152 6.05 12.52 -3.39
CA LYS A 152 7.46 12.92 -3.52
C LYS A 152 7.90 13.11 -4.97
N HIS A 153 7.45 12.26 -5.89
CA HIS A 153 7.77 12.36 -7.32
C HIS A 153 7.33 13.69 -7.92
N TYR A 154 6.16 14.17 -7.49
CA TYR A 154 5.60 15.46 -7.91
C TYR A 154 6.03 16.62 -7.03
N GLU A 155 7.05 16.42 -6.18
CA GLU A 155 7.64 17.44 -5.32
C GLU A 155 6.61 18.19 -4.46
N LEU A 156 5.58 17.46 -3.99
CA LEU A 156 4.54 18.02 -3.14
C LEU A 156 5.06 18.06 -1.69
N GLU A 157 5.36 19.27 -1.23
CA GLU A 157 5.75 19.55 0.17
C GLU A 157 4.62 19.16 1.12
N LEU A 158 4.95 18.33 2.13
CA LEU A 158 3.99 17.84 3.12
C LEU A 158 4.17 18.50 4.48
N GLU A 159 5.36 19.05 4.75
CA GLU A 159 5.69 19.70 6.03
C GLU A 159 4.70 20.84 6.33
N GLY A 160 4.14 20.81 7.54
CA GLY A 160 3.19 21.81 8.01
C GLY A 160 1.77 21.68 7.47
N LEU A 161 1.50 20.78 6.49
CA LEU A 161 0.16 20.60 5.96
C LEU A 161 -0.75 19.91 6.99
N HIS A 162 -2.02 20.31 7.02
CA HIS A 162 -3.07 19.54 7.69
C HIS A 162 -3.56 18.43 6.75
N SER A 163 -3.27 17.20 7.09
CA SER A 163 -3.62 15.99 6.31
C SER A 163 -4.77 15.25 6.98
N VAL A 164 -5.81 14.92 6.22
CA VAL A 164 -6.95 14.12 6.69
C VAL A 164 -6.94 12.80 5.97
N VAL A 165 -6.75 11.71 6.73
CA VAL A 165 -6.85 10.33 6.24
C VAL A 165 -8.23 9.77 6.60
N VAL A 166 -9.06 9.51 5.59
CA VAL A 166 -10.41 8.97 5.78
C VAL A 166 -10.35 7.45 5.59
N GLY A 167 -10.17 6.74 6.69
CA GLY A 167 -9.96 5.30 6.78
C GLY A 167 -9.01 4.96 7.92
N ARG A 168 -9.17 3.77 8.52
CA ARG A 168 -8.30 3.31 9.63
C ARG A 168 -7.95 1.82 9.56
N SER A 169 -7.90 1.29 8.35
CA SER A 169 -7.49 -0.11 8.16
C SER A 169 -6.04 -0.32 8.61
N PRO A 170 -5.67 -1.53 9.07
CA PRO A 170 -4.31 -1.85 9.50
C PRO A 170 -3.27 -1.73 8.38
N ILE A 171 -3.69 -1.96 7.13
CA ILE A 171 -2.79 -2.04 5.97
C ILE A 171 -2.76 -0.75 5.12
N LEU A 172 -3.63 0.23 5.39
CA LEU A 172 -3.67 1.47 4.61
C LEU A 172 -3.87 2.71 5.49
N GLY A 173 -5.03 2.88 6.14
CA GLY A 173 -5.35 4.13 6.82
C GLY A 173 -4.41 4.47 7.98
N LYS A 174 -4.14 3.52 8.88
CA LYS A 174 -3.21 3.74 10.01
C LYS A 174 -1.77 3.94 9.53
N PRO A 175 -1.20 3.08 8.65
CA PRO A 175 0.15 3.29 8.15
C PRO A 175 0.31 4.60 7.37
N MET A 176 -0.68 4.97 6.55
CA MET A 176 -0.68 6.24 5.81
C MET A 176 -0.57 7.45 6.76
N ALA A 177 -1.35 7.43 7.84
CA ALA A 177 -1.32 8.50 8.81
C ALA A 177 0.04 8.63 9.51
N MET A 178 0.69 7.52 9.83
CA MET A 178 2.03 7.55 10.45
C MET A 178 3.09 8.03 9.46
N MET A 179 3.05 7.61 8.20
CA MET A 179 3.98 8.08 7.18
C MET A 179 3.83 9.58 6.88
N LEU A 180 2.61 10.11 6.90
CA LEU A 180 2.37 11.55 6.77
C LEU A 180 2.88 12.32 7.99
N LEU A 181 2.70 11.77 9.20
CA LEU A 181 3.24 12.35 10.43
C LEU A 181 4.76 12.42 10.40
N GLU A 182 5.43 11.36 9.94
CA GLU A 182 6.89 11.31 9.79
C GLU A 182 7.39 12.29 8.73
N ALA A 183 6.55 12.63 7.74
CA ALA A 183 6.80 13.69 6.76
C ALA A 183 6.46 15.10 7.29
N ASN A 184 6.36 15.29 8.60
CA ASN A 184 6.07 16.56 9.29
C ASN A 184 4.69 17.15 9.00
N ALA A 185 3.72 16.35 8.54
CA ALA A 185 2.34 16.80 8.41
C ALA A 185 1.60 16.70 9.76
N THR A 186 0.63 17.57 9.98
CA THR A 186 -0.36 17.42 11.05
C THR A 186 -1.47 16.49 10.55
N VAL A 187 -1.73 15.37 11.25
CA VAL A 187 -2.61 14.32 10.72
C VAL A 187 -3.87 14.14 11.55
N THR A 188 -5.01 14.13 10.88
CA THR A 188 -6.30 13.72 11.44
C THR A 188 -6.75 12.41 10.80
N ILE A 189 -7.00 11.37 11.61
CA ILE A 189 -7.54 10.09 11.14
C ILE A 189 -9.06 10.08 11.35
N CYS A 190 -9.80 9.93 10.25
CA CYS A 190 -11.27 9.85 10.26
C CYS A 190 -11.75 8.42 9.95
N HIS A 191 -12.92 8.07 10.45
CA HIS A 191 -13.51 6.75 10.30
C HIS A 191 -15.04 6.79 10.39
N SER A 192 -15.71 5.65 10.25
CA SER A 192 -17.18 5.54 10.25
C SER A 192 -17.91 6.06 11.49
N ARG A 193 -17.20 6.38 12.57
CA ARG A 193 -17.74 6.96 13.80
C ARG A 193 -17.31 8.43 14.02
N THR A 194 -16.61 9.02 13.06
CA THR A 194 -16.21 10.43 13.12
C THR A 194 -17.43 11.31 12.95
N ARG A 195 -17.57 12.30 13.81
CA ARG A 195 -18.62 13.34 13.72
C ARG A 195 -18.07 14.53 12.96
N GLY A 196 -18.89 15.17 12.13
CA GLY A 196 -18.48 16.36 11.35
C GLY A 196 -17.36 16.05 10.35
N LEU A 197 -17.42 14.89 9.69
CA LEU A 197 -16.40 14.45 8.73
C LEU A 197 -16.18 15.50 7.62
N ASP A 198 -17.25 16.03 7.06
CA ASP A 198 -17.24 17.09 6.06
C ASP A 198 -16.48 18.34 6.54
N THR A 199 -16.69 18.74 7.78
CA THR A 199 -16.01 19.90 8.40
C THR A 199 -14.50 19.67 8.52
N LEU A 200 -14.08 18.46 8.90
CA LEU A 200 -12.66 18.09 8.99
C LEU A 200 -12.00 18.08 7.61
N ILE A 201 -12.67 17.52 6.61
CA ILE A 201 -12.16 17.47 5.24
C ILE A 201 -12.04 18.88 4.64
N ARG A 202 -12.99 19.79 4.91
CA ARG A 202 -12.94 21.19 4.44
C ARG A 202 -11.74 21.98 4.97
N GLN A 203 -11.10 21.52 6.04
CA GLN A 203 -9.92 22.17 6.62
C GLN A 203 -8.60 21.57 6.12
N ALA A 204 -8.66 20.44 5.41
CA ALA A 204 -7.49 19.68 5.02
C ALA A 204 -6.77 20.26 3.79
N ASP A 205 -5.45 20.36 3.87
CA ASP A 205 -4.57 20.68 2.75
C ASP A 205 -4.27 19.45 1.90
N LEU A 206 -4.31 18.25 2.54
CA LEU A 206 -4.20 16.94 1.89
C LEU A 206 -5.32 16.02 2.38
N VAL A 207 -6.05 15.42 1.46
CA VAL A 207 -7.08 14.40 1.77
C VAL A 207 -6.67 13.08 1.15
N VAL A 208 -6.64 12.00 1.97
CA VAL A 208 -6.46 10.63 1.50
C VAL A 208 -7.74 9.83 1.76
N GLY A 209 -8.41 9.41 0.68
CA GLY A 209 -9.60 8.55 0.73
C GLY A 209 -9.19 7.08 0.79
N ALA A 210 -9.61 6.37 1.84
CA ALA A 210 -9.31 4.95 2.09
C ALA A 210 -10.45 4.26 2.85
N VAL A 211 -11.69 4.47 2.39
CA VAL A 211 -12.92 4.00 3.06
C VAL A 211 -13.50 2.73 2.47
N GLY A 212 -13.13 2.37 1.22
CA GLY A 212 -13.66 1.23 0.50
C GLY A 212 -15.14 1.38 0.14
N ARG A 213 -15.58 2.62 -0.14
CA ARG A 213 -16.95 2.95 -0.55
C ARG A 213 -16.93 3.94 -1.70
N PRO A 214 -17.55 3.60 -2.86
CA PRO A 214 -17.48 4.45 -4.04
C PRO A 214 -18.06 5.84 -3.77
N GLU A 215 -17.31 6.87 -4.17
CA GLU A 215 -17.69 8.29 -4.13
C GLU A 215 -18.27 8.75 -2.77
N PHE A 216 -17.78 8.16 -1.69
CA PHE A 216 -18.24 8.50 -0.33
C PHE A 216 -17.80 9.90 0.09
N ILE A 217 -16.60 10.33 -0.31
CA ILE A 217 -16.06 11.65 -0.04
C ILE A 217 -16.51 12.59 -1.16
N ARG A 218 -17.35 13.58 -0.82
CA ARG A 218 -17.93 14.50 -1.80
C ARG A 218 -16.93 15.57 -2.23
N ALA A 219 -16.95 15.93 -3.50
CA ALA A 219 -16.11 16.99 -4.05
C ALA A 219 -16.31 18.33 -3.33
N GLU A 220 -17.54 18.64 -2.94
CA GLU A 220 -17.89 19.87 -2.20
C GLU A 220 -17.27 19.97 -0.80
N TRP A 221 -16.79 18.86 -0.23
CA TRP A 221 -16.09 18.86 1.06
C TRP A 221 -14.61 19.20 0.91
N ILE A 222 -14.05 19.06 -0.28
CA ILE A 222 -12.63 19.31 -0.52
C ILE A 222 -12.35 20.81 -0.47
N LYS A 223 -11.33 21.19 0.30
CA LYS A 223 -10.83 22.57 0.36
C LYS A 223 -10.28 22.98 -1.01
N GLU A 224 -10.51 24.22 -1.39
CA GLU A 224 -9.89 24.79 -2.60
C GLU A 224 -8.36 24.78 -2.47
N GLY A 225 -7.69 24.29 -3.51
CA GLY A 225 -6.23 24.16 -3.53
C GLY A 225 -5.68 22.94 -2.77
N ALA A 226 -6.53 22.04 -2.27
CA ALA A 226 -6.08 20.83 -1.59
C ALA A 226 -5.42 19.82 -2.56
N ILE A 227 -4.55 18.98 -2.00
CA ILE A 227 -4.07 17.74 -2.64
C ILE A 227 -5.07 16.64 -2.33
N VAL A 228 -5.45 15.85 -3.33
CA VAL A 228 -6.43 14.76 -3.17
C VAL A 228 -5.83 13.45 -3.66
N VAL A 229 -5.74 12.48 -2.76
CA VAL A 229 -5.28 11.13 -3.07
C VAL A 229 -6.40 10.14 -2.83
N ASP A 230 -6.87 9.51 -3.88
CA ASP A 230 -7.87 8.44 -3.79
C ASP A 230 -7.18 7.08 -3.81
N ALA A 231 -7.29 6.34 -2.72
CA ALA A 231 -6.77 4.97 -2.60
C ALA A 231 -7.88 3.91 -2.72
N GLY A 232 -9.10 4.33 -3.04
CA GLY A 232 -10.22 3.44 -3.33
C GLY A 232 -10.15 2.89 -4.76
N TYR A 233 -10.64 1.65 -4.92
CA TYR A 233 -10.82 1.05 -6.22
C TYR A 233 -12.10 0.22 -6.24
N HIS A 234 -13.01 0.56 -7.14
CA HIS A 234 -14.31 -0.10 -7.30
C HIS A 234 -14.56 -0.46 -8.77
N PRO A 235 -15.47 -1.40 -9.06
CA PRO A 235 -15.85 -1.72 -10.42
C PRO A 235 -16.24 -0.47 -11.22
N GLY A 236 -15.78 -0.38 -12.46
CA GLY A 236 -16.01 0.79 -13.31
C GLY A 236 -14.94 1.89 -13.19
N GLY A 237 -13.85 1.64 -12.43
CA GLY A 237 -12.76 2.61 -12.26
C GLY A 237 -13.13 3.79 -11.34
N VAL A 238 -14.09 3.58 -10.45
CA VAL A 238 -14.55 4.58 -9.48
C VAL A 238 -13.72 4.44 -8.20
N GLY A 239 -13.32 5.56 -7.59
CA GLY A 239 -12.62 5.62 -6.31
C GLY A 239 -13.57 5.87 -5.13
N ASP A 240 -12.97 6.16 -3.98
CA ASP A 240 -13.68 6.54 -2.75
C ASP A 240 -14.10 8.01 -2.74
N ILE A 241 -13.50 8.82 -3.63
CA ILE A 241 -13.70 10.28 -3.73
C ILE A 241 -14.42 10.61 -5.03
N GLU A 242 -15.32 11.56 -5.00
CA GLU A 242 -16.06 12.09 -6.16
C GLU A 242 -15.13 12.94 -7.05
N LEU A 243 -14.13 12.29 -7.70
CA LEU A 243 -13.07 12.99 -8.43
C LEU A 243 -13.58 13.75 -9.65
N ALA A 244 -14.57 13.23 -10.36
CA ALA A 244 -15.12 13.85 -11.57
C ALA A 244 -15.69 15.26 -11.31
N ALA A 245 -16.18 15.52 -10.09
CA ALA A 245 -16.75 16.81 -9.68
C ALA A 245 -15.71 17.75 -9.03
N LEU A 246 -14.47 17.31 -8.83
CA LEU A 246 -13.41 18.15 -8.25
C LEU A 246 -12.99 19.27 -9.20
N GLY A 247 -12.94 18.99 -10.50
CA GLY A 247 -12.62 19.99 -11.53
C GLY A 247 -11.36 20.78 -11.21
N GLU A 248 -11.49 22.10 -11.09
CA GLU A 248 -10.40 23.01 -10.75
C GLU A 248 -10.22 23.24 -9.22
N ARG A 249 -11.00 22.54 -8.39
CA ARG A 249 -10.98 22.77 -6.94
C ARG A 249 -9.71 22.28 -6.27
N ALA A 250 -9.21 21.09 -6.67
CA ALA A 250 -7.96 20.56 -6.17
C ALA A 250 -6.76 21.18 -6.92
N ARG A 251 -5.62 21.35 -6.24
CA ARG A 251 -4.36 21.71 -6.91
C ARG A 251 -3.65 20.50 -7.51
N ALA A 252 -3.84 19.31 -6.90
CA ALA A 252 -3.31 18.04 -7.39
C ALA A 252 -4.26 16.90 -7.02
N LEU A 253 -4.40 15.90 -7.89
CA LEU A 253 -5.25 14.73 -7.64
C LEU A 253 -4.73 13.47 -8.38
N THR A 254 -5.07 12.27 -7.83
CA THR A 254 -4.76 10.97 -8.45
C THR A 254 -5.76 10.60 -9.53
#